data_b4be22c072fd625b674822812bd52d9e
#
_entry.id   b4be22c072fd625b674822812bd52d9e
#
_cell.length_a   1.000
_cell.length_b   1.000
_cell.length_c   1.000
_cell.angle_alpha   90.00
_cell.angle_beta   90.00
_cell.angle_gamma   90.00
#
_symmetry.space_group_name_H-M   'P 1'
#
loop_
_entity.id
_entity.type
_entity.pdbx_description
1 polymer ?
#
loop_
_entity_poly.entity_id
_entity_poly.type
_entity_poly.pdbx_seq_one_letter_code
_entity_poly.pdbx_strand_id
1 'polypeptide(L)'
;MLVDHRTYRIKPGMTQAHLEIYEKHGLAAQTRHLGQPVAYMFAESGDVNTIVHDWAYEDAADRARRRAAMFADPEWQNYLQKLNESGYLLEQKTSLMIPAKFCPLKR
;
A
#
# COMPACT_ATOMS: atom_id res chain seq x y z
N MET A 1 -6.60 14.80 -8.98
CA MET A 1 -6.40 13.49 -8.33
C MET A 1 -4.95 13.07 -8.47
N LEU A 2 -4.40 12.54 -7.41
CA LEU A 2 -3.04 11.99 -7.37
C LEU A 2 -3.11 10.54 -6.91
N VAL A 3 -2.48 9.63 -7.67
CA VAL A 3 -2.49 8.20 -7.34
C VAL A 3 -1.09 7.79 -6.89
N ASP A 4 -1.02 7.22 -5.70
CA ASP A 4 0.20 6.66 -5.14
C ASP A 4 0.26 5.19 -5.60
N HIS A 5 1.12 4.90 -6.57
CA HIS A 5 1.30 3.58 -7.14
C HIS A 5 2.50 2.92 -6.49
N ARG A 6 2.27 1.84 -5.76
CA ARG A 6 3.32 1.19 -4.97
C ARG A 6 3.56 -0.23 -5.46
N THR A 7 4.83 -0.56 -5.64
CA THR A 7 5.26 -1.89 -6.05
C THR A 7 6.19 -2.45 -4.99
N TYR A 8 5.82 -3.59 -4.43
CA TYR A 8 6.60 -4.27 -3.39
C TYR A 8 7.14 -5.58 -3.93
N ARG A 9 8.41 -5.85 -3.63
CA ARG A 9 9.01 -7.15 -3.90
C ARG A 9 9.13 -7.91 -2.59
N ILE A 10 8.59 -9.13 -2.58
CA ILE A 10 8.47 -9.97 -1.39
C ILE A 10 9.43 -11.15 -1.47
N LYS A 11 9.93 -11.59 -0.34
CA LYS A 11 10.76 -12.79 -0.23
C LYS A 11 10.06 -13.97 -0.89
N PRO A 12 10.75 -14.73 -1.75
CA PRO A 12 10.13 -15.86 -2.46
C PRO A 12 9.35 -16.79 -1.55
N GLY A 13 8.11 -17.07 -1.95
CA GLY A 13 7.22 -17.96 -1.21
C GLY A 13 6.47 -17.29 -0.05
N MET A 14 6.74 -16.02 0.26
CA MET A 14 6.18 -15.35 1.44
C MET A 14 5.09 -14.33 1.11
N THR A 15 4.61 -14.27 -0.13
CA THR A 15 3.58 -13.31 -0.53
C THR A 15 2.31 -13.46 0.30
N GLN A 16 1.80 -14.67 0.45
CA GLN A 16 0.56 -14.88 1.22
C GLN A 16 0.77 -14.62 2.72
N ALA A 17 1.91 -15.03 3.28
CA ALA A 17 2.24 -14.75 4.66
C ALA A 17 2.34 -13.24 4.93
N HIS A 18 2.94 -12.50 3.99
CA HIS A 18 3.00 -11.04 4.06
C HIS A 18 1.60 -10.42 4.02
N LEU A 19 0.75 -10.87 3.11
CA LEU A 19 -0.62 -10.36 2.98
C LEU A 19 -1.47 -10.65 4.23
N GLU A 20 -1.26 -11.79 4.86
CA GLU A 20 -1.95 -12.14 6.11
C GLU A 20 -1.56 -11.18 7.25
N ILE A 21 -0.28 -10.86 7.38
CA ILE A 21 0.19 -9.87 8.37
C ILE A 21 -0.47 -8.52 8.11
N TYR A 22 -0.49 -8.09 6.87
CA TYR A 22 -1.11 -6.82 6.49
C TYR A 22 -2.62 -6.82 6.79
N GLU A 23 -3.35 -7.83 6.34
CA GLU A 23 -4.79 -7.90 6.54
C GLU A 23 -5.15 -7.87 8.02
N LYS A 24 -4.39 -8.60 8.83
CA LYS A 24 -4.66 -8.70 10.26
C LYS A 24 -4.27 -7.45 11.04
N HIS A 25 -3.15 -6.83 10.71
CA HIS A 25 -2.55 -5.79 11.55
C HIS A 25 -2.49 -4.39 10.93
N GLY A 26 -2.55 -4.29 9.60
CA GLY A 26 -2.36 -3.02 8.89
C GLY A 26 -3.56 -2.49 8.15
N LEU A 27 -4.39 -3.37 7.60
CA LEU A 27 -5.48 -2.98 6.71
C LEU A 27 -6.46 -1.99 7.35
N ALA A 28 -6.91 -2.26 8.58
CA ALA A 28 -7.88 -1.40 9.27
C ALA A 28 -7.32 0.01 9.48
N ALA A 29 -6.09 0.12 9.98
CA ALA A 29 -5.46 1.41 10.21
C ALA A 29 -5.21 2.16 8.89
N GLN A 30 -4.69 1.46 7.88
CA GLN A 30 -4.40 2.10 6.60
C GLN A 30 -5.67 2.63 5.93
N THR A 31 -6.73 1.83 5.88
CA THR A 31 -7.98 2.27 5.25
C THR A 31 -8.71 3.33 6.06
N ARG A 32 -8.54 3.34 7.37
CA ARG A 32 -9.09 4.40 8.23
C ARG A 32 -8.53 5.77 7.83
N HIS A 33 -7.26 5.85 7.52
CA HIS A 33 -6.59 7.11 7.23
C HIS A 33 -6.51 7.42 5.73
N LEU A 34 -6.31 6.42 4.88
CA LEU A 34 -6.12 6.63 3.45
C LEU A 34 -7.40 6.39 2.62
N GLY A 35 -8.44 5.82 3.21
CA GLY A 35 -9.60 5.34 2.47
C GLY A 35 -9.32 3.97 1.84
N GLN A 36 -10.27 3.47 1.07
CA GLN A 36 -10.10 2.19 0.37
C GLN A 36 -9.06 2.31 -0.73
N PRO A 37 -8.23 1.29 -0.95
CA PRO A 37 -7.30 1.32 -2.07
C PRO A 37 -8.05 1.27 -3.40
N VAL A 38 -7.45 1.86 -4.44
CA VAL A 38 -7.96 1.72 -5.81
C VAL A 38 -7.79 0.28 -6.27
N ALA A 39 -6.68 -0.33 -5.94
CA ALA A 39 -6.34 -1.71 -6.26
C ALA A 39 -5.34 -2.22 -5.25
N TYR A 40 -5.38 -3.53 -5.00
CA TYR A 40 -4.40 -4.21 -4.15
C TYR A 40 -4.26 -5.63 -4.70
N MET A 41 -3.16 -5.92 -5.37
CA MET A 41 -3.01 -7.12 -6.18
C MET A 41 -1.65 -7.77 -5.96
N PHE A 42 -1.58 -9.08 -6.16
CA PHE A 42 -0.31 -9.79 -6.22
C PHE A 42 -0.20 -10.51 -7.56
N ALA A 43 1.02 -10.75 -8.01
CA ALA A 43 1.25 -11.36 -9.32
C ALA A 43 0.89 -12.86 -9.32
N GLU A 44 0.04 -13.26 -10.25
CA GLU A 44 -0.30 -14.67 -10.54
C GLU A 44 0.81 -15.34 -11.35
N SER A 45 1.39 -14.60 -12.28
CA SER A 45 2.45 -15.08 -13.15
C SER A 45 3.43 -13.93 -13.42
N GLY A 46 4.52 -14.23 -14.10
CA GLY A 46 5.59 -13.26 -14.30
C GLY A 46 6.44 -13.16 -13.04
N ASP A 47 6.58 -11.97 -12.50
CA ASP A 47 7.31 -11.75 -11.25
C ASP A 47 6.39 -12.06 -10.07
N VAL A 48 6.28 -13.34 -9.72
CA VAL A 48 5.29 -13.87 -8.79
C VAL A 48 5.45 -13.42 -7.34
N ASN A 49 6.55 -12.76 -7.00
CA ASN A 49 6.79 -12.27 -5.64
C ASN A 49 6.57 -10.76 -5.55
N THR A 50 5.69 -10.24 -6.38
CA THR A 50 5.39 -8.82 -6.50
C THR A 50 3.97 -8.52 -6.03
N ILE A 51 3.83 -7.44 -5.26
CA ILE A 51 2.54 -6.87 -4.87
C ILE A 51 2.47 -5.45 -5.42
N VAL A 52 1.31 -5.09 -5.99
CA VAL A 52 1.03 -3.73 -6.45
C VAL A 52 -0.21 -3.23 -5.74
N HIS A 53 -0.12 -2.03 -5.17
CA HIS A 53 -1.31 -1.39 -4.60
C HIS A 53 -1.32 0.10 -4.89
N ASP A 54 -2.51 0.64 -5.05
CA ASP A 54 -2.74 2.02 -5.49
C ASP A 54 -3.68 2.73 -4.52
N TRP A 55 -3.34 3.97 -4.18
CA TRP A 55 -4.11 4.81 -3.26
C TRP A 55 -4.37 6.16 -3.92
N ALA A 56 -5.59 6.64 -3.88
CA ALA A 56 -5.96 7.89 -4.51
C ALA A 56 -6.15 9.02 -3.49
N TYR A 57 -5.61 10.18 -3.81
CA TYR A 57 -5.71 11.40 -3.01
C TYR A 57 -6.20 12.54 -3.88
N GLU A 58 -6.74 13.59 -3.26
CA GLU A 58 -7.13 14.79 -4.00
C GLU A 58 -5.92 15.48 -4.61
N ASP A 59 -4.85 15.62 -3.80
CA ASP A 59 -3.60 16.28 -4.20
C ASP A 59 -2.47 15.86 -3.25
N ALA A 60 -1.29 16.45 -3.43
CA ALA A 60 -0.13 16.14 -2.62
C ALA A 60 -0.31 16.55 -1.15
N ALA A 61 -1.03 17.63 -0.88
CA ALA A 61 -1.29 18.08 0.50
C ALA A 61 -2.21 17.10 1.23
N ASP A 62 -3.25 16.60 0.54
CA ASP A 62 -4.15 15.58 1.07
C ASP A 62 -3.37 14.31 1.40
N ARG A 63 -2.50 13.87 0.49
CA ARG A 63 -1.63 12.72 0.71
C ARG A 63 -0.76 12.90 1.95
N ALA A 64 -0.08 14.03 2.05
CA ALA A 64 0.81 14.31 3.19
C ALA A 64 0.03 14.29 4.51
N ARG A 65 -1.13 14.90 4.56
CA ARG A 65 -1.98 14.98 5.75
C ARG A 65 -2.46 13.59 6.19
N ARG A 66 -2.99 12.79 5.25
CA ARG A 66 -3.50 11.46 5.54
C ARG A 66 -2.39 10.51 5.98
N ARG A 67 -1.24 10.56 5.32
CA ARG A 67 -0.09 9.73 5.68
C ARG A 67 0.48 10.11 7.04
N ALA A 68 0.54 11.40 7.36
CA ALA A 68 0.98 11.83 8.69
C ALA A 68 0.07 11.29 9.80
N ALA A 69 -1.25 11.33 9.60
CA ALA A 69 -2.21 10.78 10.55
C ALA A 69 -2.04 9.27 10.70
N MET A 70 -1.83 8.55 9.59
CA MET A 70 -1.59 7.11 9.61
C MET A 70 -0.33 6.75 10.42
N PHE A 71 0.78 7.45 10.18
CA PHE A 71 2.03 7.19 10.89
C PHE A 71 1.96 7.54 12.38
N ALA A 72 1.06 8.43 12.77
CA ALA A 72 0.82 8.75 14.18
C ALA A 72 -0.07 7.72 14.88
N ASP A 73 -0.71 6.82 14.15
CA ASP A 73 -1.62 5.81 14.70
C ASP A 73 -0.82 4.65 15.30
N PRO A 74 -0.99 4.35 16.60
CA PRO A 74 -0.28 3.24 17.24
C PRO A 74 -0.55 1.87 16.56
N GLU A 75 -1.74 1.67 16.02
CA GLU A 75 -2.06 0.43 15.30
C GLU A 75 -1.21 0.27 14.05
N TRP A 76 -1.00 1.36 13.29
CA TRP A 76 -0.11 1.34 12.13
C TRP A 76 1.33 1.09 12.55
N GLN A 77 1.79 1.71 13.63
CA GLN A 77 3.13 1.51 14.17
C GLN A 77 3.35 0.05 14.56
N ASN A 78 2.35 -0.59 15.17
CA ASN A 78 2.40 -2.01 15.51
C ASN A 78 2.53 -2.88 14.25
N TYR A 79 1.78 -2.55 13.19
CA TYR A 79 1.91 -3.27 11.92
C TYR A 79 3.33 -3.13 11.35
N LEU A 80 3.88 -1.93 11.33
CA LEU A 80 5.23 -1.70 10.81
C LEU A 80 6.28 -2.52 11.59
N GLN A 81 6.11 -2.65 12.90
CA GLN A 81 6.99 -3.49 13.72
C GLN A 81 6.90 -4.95 13.29
N LYS A 82 5.68 -5.46 13.12
CA LYS A 82 5.48 -6.85 12.69
C LYS A 82 6.01 -7.10 11.28
N LEU A 83 5.83 -6.15 10.39
CA LEU A 83 6.37 -6.20 9.03
C LEU A 83 7.90 -6.30 9.06
N ASN A 84 8.55 -5.45 9.85
CA ASN A 84 10.00 -5.46 10.01
C ASN A 84 10.49 -6.78 10.58
N GLU A 85 9.83 -7.29 11.61
CA GLU A 85 10.21 -8.57 12.23
C GLU A 85 10.11 -9.74 11.25
N SER A 86 9.15 -9.70 10.31
CA SER A 86 8.95 -10.77 9.34
C SER A 86 10.10 -10.88 8.34
N GLY A 87 10.71 -9.77 7.96
CA GLY A 87 11.73 -9.75 6.91
C GLY A 87 11.22 -10.07 5.52
N TYR A 88 9.90 -10.08 5.30
CA TYR A 88 9.31 -10.48 4.02
C TYR A 88 9.40 -9.41 2.95
N LEU A 89 9.37 -8.14 3.31
CA LEU A 89 9.44 -7.03 2.35
C LEU A 89 10.90 -6.75 2.00
N LEU A 90 11.28 -7.01 0.75
CA LEU A 90 12.67 -6.85 0.28
C LEU A 90 12.90 -5.49 -0.36
N GLU A 91 11.90 -4.95 -1.08
CA GLU A 91 12.04 -3.72 -1.82
C GLU A 91 10.68 -3.08 -1.99
N GLN A 92 10.62 -1.76 -1.90
CA GLN A 92 9.40 -1.02 -2.22
C GLN A 92 9.73 0.17 -3.10
N LYS A 93 8.88 0.39 -4.08
CA LYS A 93 8.97 1.52 -5.00
C LYS A 93 7.65 2.27 -4.97
N THR A 94 7.71 3.57 -5.08
CA THR A 94 6.53 4.44 -5.12
C THR A 94 6.63 5.37 -6.31
N SER A 95 5.56 5.45 -7.09
CA SER A 95 5.41 6.43 -8.15
C SER A 95 4.13 7.21 -7.92
N LEU A 96 4.22 8.53 -7.96
CA LEU A 96 3.04 9.39 -7.89
C LEU A 96 2.57 9.65 -9.31
N MET A 97 1.34 9.22 -9.60
CA MET A 97 0.77 9.21 -10.95
C MET A 97 -0.44 10.13 -11.02
N ILE A 98 -0.61 10.77 -12.17
CA ILE A 98 -1.78 11.58 -12.45
C ILE A 98 -2.61 10.84 -13.49
N PRO A 99 -3.89 10.51 -13.19
CA PRO A 99 -4.73 9.81 -14.17
C PRO A 99 -4.88 10.64 -15.45
N ALA A 100 -4.73 9.98 -16.59
CA ALA A 100 -4.96 10.63 -17.88
C ALA A 100 -6.41 11.12 -17.95
N LYS A 101 -6.66 12.14 -18.75
CA LYS A 101 -8.00 12.75 -18.90
C LYS A 101 -9.09 11.72 -19.21
N PHE A 102 -8.77 10.70 -19.99
CA PHE A 102 -9.72 9.64 -20.39
C PHE A 102 -9.72 8.45 -19.44
N CYS A 103 -8.92 8.46 -18.36
CA CYS A 103 -8.90 7.36 -17.41
C CYS A 103 -10.26 7.23 -16.71
N PRO A 104 -10.81 6.00 -16.60
CA PRO A 104 -12.11 5.81 -15.95
C PRO A 104 -12.08 6.00 -14.43
N LEU A 105 -10.90 6.08 -13.83
CA LEU A 105 -10.77 6.30 -12.39
C LEU A 105 -11.28 7.68 -12.02
N LYS A 106 -12.36 7.72 -11.23
CA LYS A 106 -13.01 8.94 -10.75
C LYS A 106 -13.27 8.82 -9.24
N ARG A 107 -12.58 9.62 -8.45
CA ARG A 107 -12.79 9.68 -7.01
C ARG A 107 -12.81 11.11 -6.51
#